data_190c1ef5d8f2c25ac23d84ab7d0dfe12
#
_entry.id   190c1ef5d8f2c25ac23d84ab7d0dfe12
#
_cell.length_a   1.000
_cell.length_b   1.000
_cell.length_c   1.000
_cell.angle_alpha   90.00
_cell.angle_beta   90.00
_cell.angle_gamma   90.00
#
_symmetry.space_group_name_H-M   'P 1'
#
loop_
_entity.id
_entity.type
_entity.pdbx_description
1 polymer ?
#
loop_
_entity_poly.entity_id
_entity_poly.type
_entity_poly.pdbx_seq_one_letter_code
_entity_poly.pdbx_strand_id
1 'polypeptide(L)'
;MIKYFPFTASFDMKMGVSPMKESDLVIEIDTHYQKETALKNSLLNQDHAYYFNKLQGTSAAEWEALEKITADLITYDPVNFSLYKSGKEWRWVNRLLNESQSFTFGIDTSLPLSPLDWIGRQIQEDLVILDNKGVVVAGQLCFPSGWSLNEKLGKQFIEVHAPLPAVTNPMISAANKLIERIPAGKPMSRNNWGFRFGDQLDLSSKHTASYRQKIREGLSEPTPEAIGQKIFLRVEHQTLTRLAYSDCILFTIHTHQSPLEEEVINRERAGVMLSFLKTVPPSLIEYKVMDLFYDKLIEYLTKSIN
;
A
#
# COMPACT_ATOMS: atom_id res chain seq x y z
N MET A 1 -12.29 -10.53 8.48
CA MET A 1 -11.28 -11.30 7.67
C MET A 1 -10.89 -10.51 6.43
N ILE A 2 -9.59 -10.42 6.15
CA ILE A 2 -9.04 -9.71 4.97
C ILE A 2 -9.43 -10.40 3.67
N LYS A 3 -9.83 -9.60 2.65
CA LYS A 3 -10.18 -10.07 1.29
C LYS A 3 -9.00 -10.75 0.59
N TYR A 4 -7.82 -10.15 0.68
CA TYR A 4 -6.59 -10.62 0.03
C TYR A 4 -5.78 -11.51 0.98
N PHE A 5 -5.89 -12.84 0.83
CA PHE A 5 -5.13 -13.78 1.66
C PHE A 5 -3.87 -14.23 0.93
N PRO A 6 -2.66 -13.79 1.36
CA PRO A 6 -1.44 -13.96 0.58
C PRO A 6 -0.67 -15.25 0.89
N PHE A 7 -1.18 -16.09 1.80
CA PHE A 7 -0.43 -17.24 2.32
C PHE A 7 -0.74 -18.51 1.53
N THR A 8 0.28 -19.35 1.44
CA THR A 8 0.24 -20.73 0.93
C THR A 8 0.78 -21.67 2.00
N ALA A 9 0.84 -22.99 1.73
CA ALA A 9 1.32 -23.98 2.70
C ALA A 9 2.78 -23.75 3.15
N SER A 10 3.59 -23.08 2.34
CA SER A 10 4.99 -22.73 2.65
C SER A 10 5.36 -21.39 2.05
N PHE A 11 6.33 -20.72 2.70
CA PHE A 11 6.91 -19.48 2.18
C PHE A 11 7.68 -19.75 0.88
N ASP A 12 7.48 -18.90 -0.11
CA ASP A 12 8.25 -18.86 -1.34
C ASP A 12 8.66 -17.42 -1.62
N MET A 13 9.96 -17.20 -1.81
CA MET A 13 10.50 -15.88 -2.13
C MET A 13 10.25 -15.57 -3.61
N LYS A 14 9.00 -15.27 -3.94
CA LYS A 14 8.61 -14.78 -5.27
C LYS A 14 8.06 -13.37 -5.16
N MET A 15 8.20 -12.60 -6.22
CA MET A 15 7.59 -11.26 -6.28
C MET A 15 6.06 -11.32 -6.26
N GLY A 16 5.47 -12.45 -6.65
CA GLY A 16 4.03 -12.71 -6.59
C GLY A 16 3.20 -11.77 -7.46
N VAL A 17 3.81 -11.15 -8.47
CA VAL A 17 3.11 -10.23 -9.39
C VAL A 17 2.36 -11.04 -10.45
N SER A 18 1.08 -10.73 -10.65
CA SER A 18 0.22 -11.35 -11.66
C SER A 18 -0.65 -10.32 -12.37
N PRO A 19 -1.11 -10.59 -13.59
CA PRO A 19 -2.11 -9.75 -14.24
C PRO A 19 -3.36 -9.65 -13.38
N MET A 20 -3.91 -8.43 -13.28
CA MET A 20 -5.21 -8.22 -12.64
C MET A 20 -6.32 -8.81 -13.51
N LYS A 21 -7.36 -9.35 -12.86
CA LYS A 21 -8.57 -9.77 -13.55
C LYS A 21 -9.39 -8.54 -13.92
N GLU A 22 -10.29 -8.66 -14.90
CA GLU A 22 -11.20 -7.55 -15.27
C GLU A 22 -12.10 -7.10 -14.12
N SER A 23 -12.38 -7.98 -13.16
CA SER A 23 -13.16 -7.67 -11.97
C SER A 23 -12.37 -6.98 -10.86
N ASP A 24 -11.04 -6.95 -10.96
CA ASP A 24 -10.18 -6.40 -9.91
C ASP A 24 -10.07 -4.88 -10.10
N LEU A 25 -9.95 -4.17 -8.99
CA LEU A 25 -9.92 -2.71 -8.95
C LEU A 25 -8.50 -2.23 -8.65
N VAL A 26 -8.07 -1.19 -9.35
CA VAL A 26 -6.79 -0.49 -9.06
C VAL A 26 -6.95 0.39 -7.82
N ILE A 27 -8.14 0.98 -7.66
CA ILE A 27 -8.52 1.79 -6.49
C ILE A 27 -9.76 1.13 -5.88
N GLU A 28 -9.72 0.87 -4.58
CA GLU A 28 -10.81 0.26 -3.82
C GLU A 28 -11.30 1.20 -2.72
N ILE A 29 -12.59 1.22 -2.48
CA ILE A 29 -13.22 1.93 -1.36
C ILE A 29 -13.80 0.88 -0.42
N ASP A 30 -13.37 0.89 0.85
CA ASP A 30 -13.89 -0.01 1.86
C ASP A 30 -14.56 0.72 3.03
N THR A 31 -14.94 -0.01 4.06
CA THR A 31 -15.63 0.54 5.24
C THR A 31 -14.78 1.48 6.08
N HIS A 32 -13.47 1.52 5.87
CA HIS A 32 -12.52 2.38 6.59
C HIS A 32 -12.24 3.70 5.86
N TYR A 33 -12.83 3.90 4.68
CA TYR A 33 -12.54 5.02 3.78
C TYR A 33 -12.49 6.39 4.48
N GLN A 34 -13.53 6.76 5.20
CA GLN A 34 -13.60 8.07 5.87
C GLN A 34 -12.53 8.22 6.97
N LYS A 35 -12.31 7.15 7.75
CA LYS A 35 -11.30 7.14 8.82
C LYS A 35 -9.89 7.28 8.24
N GLU A 36 -9.60 6.54 7.19
CA GLU A 36 -8.26 6.48 6.60
C GLU A 36 -7.93 7.72 5.78
N THR A 37 -8.86 8.25 4.99
CA THR A 37 -8.67 9.51 4.28
C THR A 37 -8.52 10.70 5.24
N ALA A 38 -9.26 10.72 6.36
CA ALA A 38 -9.06 11.72 7.41
C ALA A 38 -7.67 11.61 8.05
N LEU A 39 -7.19 10.40 8.31
CA LEU A 39 -5.84 10.15 8.84
C LEU A 39 -4.76 10.61 7.85
N LYS A 40 -4.88 10.25 6.55
CA LYS A 40 -3.96 10.73 5.50
C LYS A 40 -3.88 12.24 5.48
N ASN A 41 -5.03 12.92 5.48
CA ASN A 41 -5.09 14.38 5.50
C ASN A 41 -4.42 14.95 6.75
N SER A 42 -4.61 14.36 7.92
CA SER A 42 -3.96 14.77 9.16
C SER A 42 -2.43 14.64 9.07
N LEU A 43 -1.92 13.50 8.58
CA LEU A 43 -0.49 13.25 8.43
C LEU A 43 0.15 14.24 7.44
N LEU A 44 -0.47 14.43 6.27
CA LEU A 44 -0.02 15.37 5.25
C LEU A 44 -0.06 16.84 5.72
N ASN A 45 -1.01 17.20 6.57
CA ASN A 45 -1.08 18.55 7.14
C ASN A 45 -0.04 18.77 8.25
N GLN A 46 0.38 17.71 8.96
CA GLN A 46 1.40 17.78 10.01
C GLN A 46 2.82 17.87 9.43
N ASP A 47 3.11 17.08 8.40
CA ASP A 47 4.45 16.99 7.82
C ASP A 47 4.37 16.66 6.31
N HIS A 48 3.94 17.65 5.53
CA HIS A 48 3.69 17.48 4.11
C HIS A 48 4.90 16.92 3.36
N ALA A 49 6.08 17.49 3.57
CA ALA A 49 7.30 17.11 2.86
C ALA A 49 7.81 15.70 3.21
N TYR A 50 7.35 15.12 4.30
CA TYR A 50 7.66 13.74 4.66
C TYR A 50 6.77 12.74 3.94
N TYR A 51 5.48 13.04 3.80
CA TYR A 51 4.48 12.12 3.24
C TYR A 51 4.19 12.34 1.76
N PHE A 52 4.50 13.53 1.23
CA PHE A 52 4.41 13.85 -0.18
C PHE A 52 5.69 14.52 -0.67
N ASN A 53 6.28 13.98 -1.75
CA ASN A 53 7.43 14.57 -2.39
C ASN A 53 7.50 14.17 -3.86
N LYS A 54 8.18 14.98 -4.69
CA LYS A 54 8.34 14.74 -6.12
C LYS A 54 9.60 15.37 -6.68
N LEU A 55 10.11 14.82 -7.76
CA LEU A 55 11.14 15.44 -8.59
C LEU A 55 10.51 16.47 -9.53
N GLN A 56 11.35 17.32 -10.12
CA GLN A 56 10.89 18.25 -11.15
C GLN A 56 10.47 17.51 -12.42
N GLY A 57 9.48 18.07 -13.14
CA GLY A 57 9.03 17.55 -14.44
C GLY A 57 8.00 16.42 -14.36
N THR A 58 7.43 16.11 -13.19
CA THR A 58 6.46 15.01 -13.00
C THR A 58 5.01 15.39 -13.29
N SER A 59 4.70 16.65 -13.53
CA SER A 59 3.33 17.18 -13.66
C SER A 59 2.48 16.39 -14.67
N ALA A 60 3.00 16.06 -15.84
CA ALA A 60 2.25 15.29 -16.84
C ALA A 60 1.82 13.90 -16.33
N ALA A 61 2.71 13.19 -15.64
CA ALA A 61 2.42 11.88 -15.05
C ALA A 61 1.44 11.99 -13.87
N GLU A 62 1.52 13.06 -13.08
CA GLU A 62 0.58 13.32 -11.98
C GLU A 62 -0.84 13.60 -12.52
N TRP A 63 -0.98 14.38 -13.59
CA TRP A 63 -2.27 14.63 -14.24
C TRP A 63 -2.87 13.35 -14.85
N GLU A 64 -2.04 12.52 -15.47
CA GLU A 64 -2.48 11.24 -16.01
C GLU A 64 -2.90 10.26 -14.90
N ALA A 65 -2.17 10.23 -13.78
CA ALA A 65 -2.55 9.45 -12.62
C ALA A 65 -3.90 9.92 -12.03
N LEU A 66 -4.11 11.24 -11.92
CA LEU A 66 -5.38 11.81 -11.49
C LEU A 66 -6.53 11.40 -12.44
N GLU A 67 -6.32 11.50 -13.77
CA GLU A 67 -7.32 11.07 -14.74
C GLU A 67 -7.66 9.59 -14.60
N LYS A 68 -6.65 8.73 -14.48
CA LYS A 68 -6.82 7.28 -14.30
C LYS A 68 -7.59 6.96 -13.02
N ILE A 69 -7.19 7.55 -11.88
CA ILE A 69 -7.82 7.31 -10.57
C ILE A 69 -9.27 7.77 -10.58
N THR A 70 -9.55 8.96 -11.12
CA THR A 70 -10.93 9.47 -11.19
C THR A 70 -11.81 8.61 -12.10
N ALA A 71 -11.28 8.09 -13.20
CA ALA A 71 -11.99 7.17 -14.09
C ALA A 71 -12.31 5.84 -13.40
N ASP A 72 -11.38 5.28 -12.64
CA ASP A 72 -11.58 4.03 -11.88
C ASP A 72 -12.65 4.22 -10.80
N LEU A 73 -12.57 5.30 -10.03
CA LEU A 73 -13.57 5.61 -8.99
C LEU A 73 -14.99 5.76 -9.55
N ILE A 74 -15.15 6.44 -10.68
CA ILE A 74 -16.47 6.59 -11.33
C ILE A 74 -16.97 5.25 -11.83
N THR A 75 -16.11 4.42 -12.38
CA THR A 75 -16.48 3.07 -12.87
C THR A 75 -16.89 2.17 -11.71
N TYR A 76 -16.19 2.29 -10.57
CA TYR A 76 -16.47 1.51 -9.37
C TYR A 76 -17.75 1.95 -8.65
N ASP A 77 -17.90 3.25 -8.39
CA ASP A 77 -19.04 3.81 -7.64
C ASP A 77 -19.54 5.12 -8.26
N PRO A 78 -20.32 5.04 -9.35
CA PRO A 78 -20.85 6.23 -10.04
C PRO A 78 -21.89 7.01 -9.20
N VAL A 79 -22.35 6.44 -8.09
CA VAL A 79 -23.27 7.13 -7.17
C VAL A 79 -22.51 8.17 -6.35
N ASN A 80 -21.34 7.80 -5.84
CA ASN A 80 -20.57 8.65 -4.96
C ASN A 80 -19.51 9.50 -5.68
N PHE A 81 -19.06 9.08 -6.86
CA PHE A 81 -18.02 9.78 -7.62
C PHE A 81 -18.55 10.25 -8.98
N SER A 82 -18.20 11.48 -9.37
CA SER A 82 -18.58 12.01 -10.68
C SER A 82 -17.52 12.97 -11.20
N LEU A 83 -17.25 12.93 -12.52
CA LEU A 83 -16.37 13.87 -13.21
C LEU A 83 -17.09 14.43 -14.44
N TYR A 84 -17.33 15.72 -14.44
CA TYR A 84 -17.92 16.45 -15.55
C TYR A 84 -16.79 17.11 -16.35
N LYS A 85 -16.76 16.86 -17.66
CA LYS A 85 -15.72 17.37 -18.57
C LYS A 85 -16.33 18.27 -19.64
N SER A 86 -15.80 19.48 -19.80
CA SER A 86 -16.10 20.41 -20.92
C SER A 86 -14.77 20.90 -21.49
N GLY A 87 -14.25 20.20 -22.50
CA GLY A 87 -12.90 20.41 -22.98
C GLY A 87 -11.87 20.16 -21.88
N LYS A 88 -11.05 21.19 -21.56
CA LYS A 88 -10.11 21.11 -20.44
C LYS A 88 -10.71 21.50 -19.10
N GLU A 89 -11.88 22.06 -19.06
CA GLU A 89 -12.57 22.42 -17.81
C GLU A 89 -13.23 21.18 -17.23
N TRP A 90 -12.76 20.76 -16.05
CA TRP A 90 -13.25 19.58 -15.36
C TRP A 90 -13.83 19.97 -14.01
N ARG A 91 -14.86 19.23 -13.59
CA ARG A 91 -15.43 19.33 -12.25
C ARG A 91 -15.54 17.93 -11.64
N TRP A 92 -14.79 17.71 -10.58
CA TRP A 92 -14.82 16.52 -9.76
C TRP A 92 -15.83 16.65 -8.62
N VAL A 93 -16.52 15.56 -8.29
CA VAL A 93 -17.40 15.45 -7.13
C VAL A 93 -17.13 14.12 -6.42
N ASN A 94 -16.84 14.21 -5.13
CA ASN A 94 -16.70 13.09 -4.20
C ASN A 94 -17.71 13.28 -3.07
N ARG A 95 -18.84 12.57 -3.11
CA ARG A 95 -19.93 12.71 -2.13
C ARG A 95 -19.60 12.09 -0.79
N LEU A 96 -18.72 11.08 -0.74
CA LEU A 96 -18.30 10.44 0.52
C LEU A 96 -17.54 11.40 1.43
N LEU A 97 -16.80 12.35 0.84
CA LEU A 97 -16.05 13.38 1.57
C LEU A 97 -16.72 14.75 1.51
N ASN A 98 -17.88 14.86 0.84
CA ASN A 98 -18.57 16.13 0.57
C ASN A 98 -17.66 17.14 -0.16
N GLU A 99 -16.83 16.65 -1.09
CA GLU A 99 -15.86 17.43 -1.86
C GLU A 99 -16.37 17.73 -3.27
N SER A 100 -16.14 18.96 -3.74
CA SER A 100 -16.39 19.36 -5.14
C SER A 100 -15.35 20.37 -5.57
N GLN A 101 -14.63 20.08 -6.66
CA GLN A 101 -13.56 20.93 -7.17
C GLN A 101 -13.65 21.07 -8.68
N SER A 102 -13.67 22.32 -9.16
CA SER A 102 -13.49 22.65 -10.58
C SER A 102 -12.03 23.02 -10.84
N PHE A 103 -11.49 22.57 -11.96
CA PHE A 103 -10.11 22.82 -12.36
C PHE A 103 -9.93 22.70 -13.88
N THR A 104 -8.85 23.27 -14.41
CA THR A 104 -8.45 23.13 -15.82
C THR A 104 -7.42 22.02 -15.94
N PHE A 105 -7.77 20.92 -16.60
CA PHE A 105 -6.88 19.75 -16.78
C PHE A 105 -5.54 20.16 -17.45
N GLY A 106 -4.43 19.79 -16.83
CA GLY A 106 -3.08 20.10 -17.29
C GLY A 106 -2.54 21.44 -16.79
N ILE A 107 -3.28 22.19 -15.97
CA ILE A 107 -2.85 23.47 -15.39
C ILE A 107 -2.70 23.31 -13.87
N ASP A 108 -1.49 23.12 -13.38
CA ASP A 108 -1.19 22.81 -11.96
C ASP A 108 -1.79 23.86 -11.00
N THR A 109 -1.76 25.14 -11.37
CA THR A 109 -2.29 26.23 -10.55
C THR A 109 -3.81 26.28 -10.45
N SER A 110 -4.53 25.45 -11.19
CA SER A 110 -5.99 25.34 -11.13
C SER A 110 -6.49 24.41 -10.01
N LEU A 111 -5.60 23.62 -9.42
CA LEU A 111 -5.84 22.82 -8.24
C LEU A 111 -5.21 23.45 -6.99
N PRO A 112 -5.75 23.20 -5.79
CA PRO A 112 -5.18 23.74 -4.55
C PRO A 112 -3.84 23.09 -4.17
N LEU A 113 -3.54 21.91 -4.70
CA LEU A 113 -2.35 21.10 -4.49
C LEU A 113 -1.90 20.51 -5.84
N SER A 114 -0.71 19.92 -5.90
CA SER A 114 -0.32 19.18 -7.11
C SER A 114 -1.27 18.00 -7.38
N PRO A 115 -1.47 17.60 -8.65
CA PRO A 115 -2.52 16.65 -9.01
C PRO A 115 -2.46 15.33 -8.23
N LEU A 116 -1.27 14.77 -8.03
CA LEU A 116 -1.09 13.53 -7.29
C LEU A 116 -1.40 13.69 -5.79
N ASP A 117 -0.96 14.80 -5.18
CA ASP A 117 -1.26 15.07 -3.76
C ASP A 117 -2.76 15.28 -3.55
N TRP A 118 -3.38 16.06 -4.44
CA TRP A 118 -4.79 16.37 -4.33
C TRP A 118 -5.68 15.12 -4.44
N ILE A 119 -5.47 14.29 -5.45
CA ILE A 119 -6.28 13.08 -5.63
C ILE A 119 -5.95 12.00 -4.57
N GLY A 120 -4.70 11.88 -4.17
CA GLY A 120 -4.26 10.93 -3.15
C GLY A 120 -4.87 11.18 -1.77
N ARG A 121 -5.30 12.42 -1.46
CA ARG A 121 -6.04 12.76 -0.24
C ARG A 121 -7.47 12.25 -0.25
N GLN A 122 -7.97 11.79 -1.38
CA GLN A 122 -9.36 11.38 -1.58
C GLN A 122 -9.51 9.87 -1.77
N ILE A 123 -8.44 9.11 -1.60
CA ILE A 123 -8.42 7.64 -1.69
C ILE A 123 -7.64 7.04 -0.53
N GLN A 124 -7.84 5.73 -0.29
CA GLN A 124 -7.15 5.01 0.80
C GLN A 124 -5.73 4.61 0.41
N GLU A 125 -5.49 4.38 -0.87
CA GLU A 125 -4.19 3.95 -1.38
C GLU A 125 -3.11 5.02 -1.19
N ASP A 126 -1.92 4.57 -0.84
CA ASP A 126 -0.68 5.31 -1.06
C ASP A 126 -0.31 5.24 -2.54
N LEU A 127 0.26 6.32 -3.05
CA LEU A 127 0.58 6.49 -4.47
C LEU A 127 2.06 6.71 -4.68
N VAL A 128 2.65 6.00 -5.63
CA VAL A 128 4.03 6.23 -6.09
C VAL A 128 4.05 6.23 -7.62
N ILE A 129 4.72 7.20 -8.23
CA ILE A 129 5.00 7.22 -9.65
C ILE A 129 6.45 6.81 -9.88
N LEU A 130 6.62 5.80 -10.73
CA LEU A 130 7.92 5.40 -11.25
C LEU A 130 8.02 5.88 -12.71
N ASP A 131 9.17 6.39 -13.12
CA ASP A 131 9.42 6.64 -14.55
C ASP A 131 9.53 5.31 -15.34
N ASN A 132 9.69 5.42 -16.64
CA ASN A 132 9.82 4.25 -17.53
C ASN A 132 11.10 3.41 -17.31
N LYS A 133 12.04 3.92 -16.51
CA LYS A 133 13.25 3.21 -16.06
C LYS A 133 13.12 2.63 -14.66
N GLY A 134 11.96 2.79 -14.03
CA GLY A 134 11.69 2.31 -12.67
C GLY A 134 12.29 3.19 -11.56
N VAL A 135 12.59 4.46 -11.86
CA VAL A 135 13.01 5.43 -10.83
C VAL A 135 11.77 6.01 -10.14
N VAL A 136 11.79 6.08 -8.82
CA VAL A 136 10.74 6.74 -8.02
C VAL A 136 10.82 8.24 -8.25
N VAL A 137 9.83 8.84 -8.90
CA VAL A 137 9.85 10.26 -9.28
C VAL A 137 8.85 11.13 -8.53
N ALA A 138 7.78 10.55 -8.00
CA ALA A 138 6.81 11.25 -7.15
C ALA A 138 6.07 10.25 -6.26
N GLY A 139 5.47 10.72 -5.18
CA GLY A 139 4.58 9.89 -4.39
C GLY A 139 3.88 10.64 -3.26
N GLN A 140 2.81 10.02 -2.77
CA GLN A 140 2.14 10.32 -1.51
C GLN A 140 2.08 9.02 -0.71
N LEU A 141 2.82 8.96 0.40
CA LEU A 141 3.04 7.73 1.17
C LEU A 141 2.74 7.99 2.65
N CYS A 142 1.54 7.62 3.09
CA CYS A 142 1.04 7.85 4.45
C CYS A 142 1.03 6.58 5.31
N PHE A 143 0.90 5.41 4.70
CA PHE A 143 0.75 4.13 5.40
C PHE A 143 1.84 3.10 5.05
N PRO A 144 3.11 3.48 5.02
CA PRO A 144 4.19 2.55 4.71
C PRO A 144 4.48 1.59 5.86
N SER A 145 5.21 0.52 5.55
CA SER A 145 5.73 -0.45 6.52
C SER A 145 7.26 -0.43 6.56
N GLY A 146 7.83 0.37 7.45
CA GLY A 146 9.27 0.40 7.71
C GLY A 146 10.13 1.21 6.73
N TRP A 147 9.51 2.09 5.92
CA TRP A 147 10.20 2.95 4.97
C TRP A 147 9.52 4.31 4.83
N SER A 148 10.16 5.25 4.16
CA SER A 148 9.56 6.55 3.82
C SER A 148 9.81 6.90 2.36
N LEU A 149 8.98 7.79 1.83
CA LEU A 149 9.10 8.25 0.43
C LEU A 149 10.46 8.90 0.18
N ASN A 150 10.93 9.74 1.11
CA ASN A 150 12.20 10.48 0.96
C ASN A 150 13.42 9.54 0.90
N GLU A 151 13.35 8.35 1.50
CA GLU A 151 14.41 7.33 1.38
C GLU A 151 14.46 6.69 -0.01
N LYS A 152 13.39 6.79 -0.80
CA LYS A 152 13.22 6.10 -2.08
C LYS A 152 13.18 7.05 -3.28
N LEU A 153 12.85 8.30 -3.09
CA LEU A 153 12.75 9.29 -4.16
C LEU A 153 14.10 9.43 -4.91
N GLY A 154 14.05 9.38 -6.23
CA GLY A 154 15.22 9.42 -7.10
C GLY A 154 15.98 8.10 -7.22
N LYS A 155 15.56 7.03 -6.51
CA LYS A 155 16.20 5.71 -6.56
C LYS A 155 15.50 4.79 -7.56
N GLN A 156 16.28 3.92 -8.17
CA GLN A 156 15.75 2.85 -9.01
C GLN A 156 15.09 1.76 -8.15
N PHE A 157 14.17 1.04 -8.74
CA PHE A 157 13.44 -0.07 -8.09
C PHE A 157 14.38 -1.08 -7.43
N ILE A 158 15.53 -1.36 -8.03
CA ILE A 158 16.59 -2.22 -7.47
C ILE A 158 17.12 -1.68 -6.13
N GLU A 159 17.42 -0.40 -6.08
CA GLU A 159 17.97 0.26 -4.88
C GLU A 159 16.93 0.34 -3.76
N VAL A 160 15.66 0.50 -4.15
CA VAL A 160 14.51 0.47 -3.23
C VAL A 160 14.42 -0.85 -2.49
N HIS A 161 14.72 -1.97 -3.16
CA HIS A 161 14.58 -3.33 -2.62
C HIS A 161 15.90 -3.96 -2.12
N ALA A 162 17.03 -3.27 -2.29
CA ALA A 162 18.34 -3.75 -1.81
C ALA A 162 18.39 -4.15 -0.31
N PRO A 163 17.64 -3.50 0.61
CA PRO A 163 17.61 -3.89 2.02
C PRO A 163 16.87 -5.20 2.31
N LEU A 164 16.11 -5.75 1.37
CA LEU A 164 15.35 -6.98 1.59
C LEU A 164 16.27 -8.20 1.73
N PRO A 165 16.22 -8.94 2.86
CA PRO A 165 17.00 -10.17 3.03
C PRO A 165 16.64 -11.19 1.95
N ALA A 166 17.64 -11.93 1.49
CA ALA A 166 17.47 -13.01 0.50
C ALA A 166 16.99 -12.58 -0.91
N VAL A 167 16.91 -11.28 -1.21
CA VAL A 167 16.70 -10.82 -2.58
C VAL A 167 17.98 -11.06 -3.38
N THR A 168 17.85 -11.79 -4.49
CA THR A 168 18.96 -12.14 -5.36
C THR A 168 18.99 -11.24 -6.60
N ASN A 169 20.17 -11.07 -7.21
CA ASN A 169 20.31 -10.32 -8.45
C ASN A 169 19.37 -10.80 -9.58
N PRO A 170 19.11 -12.11 -9.76
CA PRO A 170 18.09 -12.57 -10.72
C PRO A 170 16.67 -12.07 -10.43
N MET A 171 16.27 -12.00 -9.16
CA MET A 171 14.93 -11.48 -8.78
C MET A 171 14.81 -10.00 -9.09
N ILE A 172 15.85 -9.24 -8.83
CA ILE A 172 15.93 -7.80 -9.14
C ILE A 172 15.86 -7.57 -10.64
N SER A 173 16.62 -8.35 -11.43
CA SER A 173 16.59 -8.29 -12.88
C SER A 173 15.19 -8.65 -13.44
N ALA A 174 14.53 -9.64 -12.85
CA ALA A 174 13.16 -10.01 -13.25
C ALA A 174 12.17 -8.89 -12.94
N ALA A 175 12.32 -8.19 -11.80
CA ALA A 175 11.47 -7.06 -11.43
C ALA A 175 11.63 -5.87 -12.36
N ASN A 176 12.87 -5.51 -12.73
CA ASN A 176 13.13 -4.43 -13.69
C ASN A 176 12.52 -4.77 -15.06
N LYS A 177 12.74 -5.99 -15.55
CA LYS A 177 12.12 -6.45 -16.80
C LYS A 177 10.59 -6.45 -16.74
N LEU A 178 10.00 -6.72 -15.58
CA LEU A 178 8.56 -6.63 -15.41
C LEU A 178 8.10 -5.19 -15.56
N ILE A 179 8.72 -4.24 -14.83
CA ILE A 179 8.39 -2.81 -14.91
C ILE A 179 8.47 -2.32 -16.36
N GLU A 180 9.55 -2.65 -17.07
CA GLU A 180 9.72 -2.28 -18.48
C GLU A 180 8.62 -2.84 -19.40
N ARG A 181 8.05 -4.00 -19.06
CA ARG A 181 7.14 -4.77 -19.92
C ARG A 181 5.66 -4.69 -19.56
N ILE A 182 5.30 -4.03 -18.47
CA ILE A 182 3.87 -3.83 -18.13
C ILE A 182 3.20 -3.07 -19.28
N PRO A 183 2.23 -3.66 -19.99
CA PRO A 183 1.58 -2.97 -21.09
C PRO A 183 0.53 -1.97 -20.55
N ALA A 184 0.34 -0.87 -21.26
CA ALA A 184 -0.75 0.05 -20.96
C ALA A 184 -2.11 -0.68 -21.03
N GLY A 185 -3.01 -0.36 -20.13
CA GLY A 185 -4.34 -0.97 -20.04
C GLY A 185 -4.38 -2.40 -19.48
N LYS A 186 -3.25 -2.96 -19.05
CA LYS A 186 -3.19 -4.28 -18.40
C LYS A 186 -2.47 -4.17 -17.06
N PRO A 187 -3.14 -3.70 -16.02
CA PRO A 187 -2.52 -3.55 -14.70
C PRO A 187 -2.13 -4.91 -14.12
N MET A 188 -1.09 -4.88 -13.31
CA MET A 188 -0.59 -6.03 -12.55
C MET A 188 -0.87 -5.80 -11.07
N SER A 189 -1.02 -6.88 -10.29
CA SER A 189 -1.15 -6.79 -8.85
C SER A 189 -0.29 -7.80 -8.10
N ARG A 190 -0.05 -7.52 -6.83
CA ARG A 190 0.56 -8.42 -5.86
C ARG A 190 0.07 -8.09 -4.46
N ASN A 191 0.23 -9.04 -3.53
CA ASN A 191 -0.04 -8.81 -2.14
C ASN A 191 1.26 -8.95 -1.33
N ASN A 192 1.62 -7.88 -0.59
CA ASN A 192 2.64 -7.96 0.44
C ASN A 192 1.97 -8.23 1.78
N TRP A 193 2.63 -8.95 2.68
CA TRP A 193 2.07 -9.38 3.95
C TRP A 193 2.99 -9.02 5.12
N GLY A 194 2.41 -8.92 6.30
CA GLY A 194 3.12 -8.81 7.56
C GLY A 194 2.16 -9.00 8.72
N PHE A 195 2.71 -9.24 9.89
CA PHE A 195 1.97 -9.14 11.13
C PHE A 195 2.46 -7.90 11.88
N ARG A 196 1.56 -7.20 12.52
CA ARG A 196 1.87 -5.94 13.22
C ARG A 196 1.27 -5.96 14.61
N PHE A 197 1.95 -5.32 15.55
CA PHE A 197 1.46 -5.12 16.90
C PHE A 197 0.69 -3.81 16.98
N GLY A 198 -0.63 -3.89 17.13
CA GLY A 198 -1.55 -2.76 17.07
C GLY A 198 -2.00 -2.41 15.65
N ASP A 199 -2.98 -1.52 15.57
CA ASP A 199 -3.71 -1.11 14.37
C ASP A 199 -3.12 0.13 13.66
N GLN A 200 -1.94 0.59 14.08
CA GLN A 200 -1.32 1.77 13.52
C GLN A 200 -1.00 1.59 12.03
N LEU A 201 -1.52 2.47 11.17
CA LEU A 201 -1.31 2.43 9.73
C LEU A 201 0.03 3.02 9.32
N ASP A 202 0.38 4.20 9.85
CA ASP A 202 1.69 4.80 9.62
C ASP A 202 2.78 4.09 10.43
N LEU A 203 3.49 3.19 9.76
CA LEU A 203 4.67 2.51 10.27
C LEU A 203 5.92 2.94 9.50
N SER A 204 5.97 4.20 9.08
CA SER A 204 7.13 4.78 8.40
C SER A 204 8.41 4.69 9.24
N SER A 205 9.55 4.81 8.59
CA SER A 205 10.87 4.65 9.22
C SER A 205 11.09 5.53 10.45
N LYS A 206 10.50 6.74 10.50
CA LYS A 206 10.56 7.63 11.68
C LYS A 206 9.94 7.03 12.95
N HIS A 207 9.03 6.07 12.80
CA HIS A 207 8.34 5.42 13.92
C HIS A 207 8.97 4.10 14.38
N THR A 208 10.01 3.60 13.70
CA THR A 208 10.58 2.27 13.96
C THR A 208 11.00 2.07 15.42
N ALA A 209 11.68 3.05 16.02
CA ALA A 209 12.16 2.94 17.41
C ALA A 209 10.99 2.92 18.41
N SER A 210 10.05 3.85 18.29
CA SER A 210 8.87 3.93 19.16
C SER A 210 7.95 2.71 18.98
N TYR A 211 7.83 2.21 17.76
CA TYR A 211 7.07 1.00 17.48
C TYR A 211 7.68 -0.24 18.15
N ARG A 212 9.00 -0.45 18.09
CA ARG A 212 9.68 -1.53 18.81
C ARG A 212 9.53 -1.41 20.33
N GLN A 213 9.54 -0.19 20.88
CA GLN A 213 9.27 0.06 22.30
C GLN A 213 7.83 -0.31 22.65
N LYS A 214 6.85 0.13 21.88
CA LYS A 214 5.42 -0.21 22.06
C LYS A 214 5.19 -1.73 22.08
N ILE A 215 5.88 -2.48 21.22
CA ILE A 215 5.81 -3.95 21.22
C ILE A 215 6.31 -4.51 22.56
N ARG A 216 7.51 -4.10 23.02
CA ARG A 216 8.07 -4.61 24.29
C ARG A 216 7.17 -4.33 25.48
N GLU A 217 6.64 -3.11 25.58
CA GLU A 217 5.73 -2.71 26.63
C GLU A 217 4.42 -3.51 26.58
N GLY A 218 3.85 -3.67 25.40
CA GLY A 218 2.59 -4.38 25.20
C GLY A 218 2.68 -5.90 25.36
N LEU A 219 3.91 -6.47 25.33
CA LEU A 219 4.17 -7.90 25.55
C LEU A 219 4.57 -8.23 26.98
N SER A 220 4.70 -7.25 27.89
CA SER A 220 5.15 -7.48 29.27
C SER A 220 4.25 -8.42 30.07
N GLU A 221 2.94 -8.42 29.80
CA GLU A 221 1.95 -9.32 30.43
C GLU A 221 0.87 -9.77 29.40
N PRO A 222 1.20 -10.55 28.37
CA PRO A 222 0.20 -10.93 27.38
C PRO A 222 -0.53 -12.22 27.82
N THR A 223 -1.84 -12.17 27.95
CA THR A 223 -2.65 -13.38 27.87
C THR A 223 -2.77 -13.84 26.43
N PRO A 224 -3.04 -15.13 26.14
CA PRO A 224 -3.27 -15.60 24.77
C PRO A 224 -4.36 -14.79 24.04
N GLU A 225 -5.46 -14.47 24.73
CA GLU A 225 -6.54 -13.67 24.16
C GLU A 225 -6.07 -12.27 23.76
N ALA A 226 -5.24 -11.65 24.61
CA ALA A 226 -4.66 -10.34 24.30
C ALA A 226 -3.74 -10.38 23.06
N ILE A 227 -3.09 -11.49 22.75
CA ILE A 227 -2.30 -11.67 21.53
C ILE A 227 -3.19 -11.60 20.29
N GLY A 228 -4.34 -12.27 20.29
CA GLY A 228 -5.28 -12.23 19.15
C GLY A 228 -5.80 -10.84 18.84
N GLN A 229 -6.00 -10.01 19.87
CA GLN A 229 -6.48 -8.63 19.76
C GLN A 229 -5.37 -7.62 19.42
N LYS A 230 -4.15 -7.86 19.89
CA LYS A 230 -3.02 -6.93 19.74
C LYS A 230 -2.21 -7.16 18.45
N ILE A 231 -2.23 -8.36 17.90
CA ILE A 231 -1.55 -8.67 16.64
C ILE A 231 -2.56 -8.55 15.50
N PHE A 232 -2.18 -7.82 14.47
CA PHE A 232 -2.96 -7.61 13.26
C PHE A 232 -2.27 -8.29 12.07
N LEU A 233 -3.03 -9.02 11.28
CA LEU A 233 -2.62 -9.32 9.93
C LEU A 233 -2.71 -8.04 9.11
N ARG A 234 -1.62 -7.68 8.44
CA ARG A 234 -1.55 -6.55 7.51
C ARG A 234 -1.21 -7.06 6.13
N VAL A 235 -2.05 -6.74 5.17
CA VAL A 235 -1.84 -7.06 3.77
C VAL A 235 -1.88 -5.76 2.97
N GLU A 236 -0.84 -5.52 2.19
CA GLU A 236 -0.78 -4.43 1.24
C GLU A 236 -1.15 -4.99 -0.14
N HIS A 237 -2.37 -4.67 -0.61
CA HIS A 237 -2.73 -4.91 -2.01
C HIS A 237 -2.05 -3.85 -2.87
N GLN A 238 -1.12 -4.27 -3.70
CA GLN A 238 -0.27 -3.40 -4.50
C GLN A 238 -0.62 -3.58 -5.98
N THR A 239 -0.83 -2.48 -6.70
CA THR A 239 -1.07 -2.52 -8.15
C THR A 239 -0.02 -1.72 -8.91
N LEU A 240 0.25 -2.10 -10.14
CA LEU A 240 1.15 -1.43 -11.07
C LEU A 240 0.41 -1.19 -12.38
N THR A 241 0.21 0.05 -12.74
CA THR A 241 -0.50 0.46 -13.95
C THR A 241 0.39 1.34 -14.79
N ARG A 242 0.67 0.94 -16.05
CA ARG A 242 1.37 1.83 -16.98
C ARG A 242 0.43 2.92 -17.44
N LEU A 243 0.85 4.16 -17.28
CA LEU A 243 0.23 5.36 -17.78
C LEU A 243 0.58 5.50 -19.27
N ALA A 244 -0.44 5.67 -20.11
CA ALA A 244 -0.30 5.50 -21.56
C ALA A 244 0.45 6.65 -22.25
N TYR A 245 0.37 7.87 -21.69
CA TYR A 245 0.93 9.07 -22.29
C TYR A 245 2.31 9.42 -21.74
N SER A 246 2.50 9.34 -20.44
CA SER A 246 3.78 9.63 -19.78
C SER A 246 4.76 8.46 -19.79
N ASP A 247 4.28 7.26 -20.12
CA ASP A 247 5.01 5.98 -20.03
C ASP A 247 5.52 5.66 -18.61
N CYS A 248 5.02 6.40 -17.60
CA CYS A 248 5.29 6.14 -16.19
C CYS A 248 4.46 4.97 -15.66
N ILE A 249 4.85 4.44 -14.49
CA ILE A 249 4.07 3.44 -13.76
C ILE A 249 3.43 4.12 -12.55
N LEU A 250 2.12 4.06 -12.45
CA LEU A 250 1.40 4.33 -11.22
C LEU A 250 1.41 3.06 -10.37
N PHE A 251 2.07 3.13 -9.22
CA PHE A 251 2.08 2.10 -8.20
C PHE A 251 1.19 2.52 -7.04
N THR A 252 0.17 1.72 -6.74
CA THR A 252 -0.76 1.98 -5.64
C THR A 252 -0.59 0.95 -4.53
N ILE A 253 -0.83 1.34 -3.29
CA ILE A 253 -0.72 0.46 -2.12
C ILE A 253 -1.96 0.68 -1.25
N HIS A 254 -2.89 -0.28 -1.27
CA HIS A 254 -4.01 -0.31 -0.32
C HIS A 254 -3.63 -1.20 0.87
N THR A 255 -3.67 -0.64 2.06
CA THR A 255 -3.33 -1.35 3.30
C THR A 255 -4.57 -1.86 4.00
N HIS A 256 -4.73 -3.18 4.03
CA HIS A 256 -5.79 -3.85 4.79
C HIS A 256 -5.23 -4.38 6.11
N GLN A 257 -5.95 -4.18 7.21
CA GLN A 257 -5.60 -4.72 8.52
C GLN A 257 -6.80 -5.39 9.18
N SER A 258 -6.56 -6.50 9.86
CA SER A 258 -7.57 -7.23 10.65
C SER A 258 -6.91 -7.79 11.90
N PRO A 259 -7.56 -7.72 13.10
CA PRO A 259 -7.08 -8.40 14.29
C PRO A 259 -6.92 -9.90 14.02
N LEU A 260 -5.87 -10.49 14.58
CA LEU A 260 -5.58 -11.89 14.35
C LEU A 260 -6.70 -12.81 14.85
N GLU A 261 -7.41 -12.41 15.93
CA GLU A 261 -8.57 -13.17 16.46
C GLU A 261 -9.69 -13.31 15.42
N GLU A 262 -9.90 -12.34 14.54
CA GLU A 262 -10.87 -12.43 13.44
C GLU A 262 -10.40 -13.37 12.32
N GLU A 263 -9.10 -13.37 12.03
CA GLU A 263 -8.53 -14.20 10.96
C GLU A 263 -8.51 -15.68 11.30
N VAL A 264 -8.34 -16.02 12.60
CA VAL A 264 -8.30 -17.43 13.07
C VAL A 264 -9.67 -18.05 13.27
N ILE A 265 -10.78 -17.30 13.15
CA ILE A 265 -12.14 -17.87 13.11
C ILE A 265 -12.23 -18.93 12.00
N ASN A 266 -11.57 -18.69 10.89
CA ASN A 266 -11.38 -19.71 9.86
C ASN A 266 -10.13 -20.55 10.21
N ARG A 267 -10.34 -21.74 10.76
CA ARG A 267 -9.28 -22.67 11.18
C ARG A 267 -8.36 -23.10 10.04
N GLU A 268 -8.88 -23.22 8.82
CA GLU A 268 -8.08 -23.57 7.66
C GLU A 268 -7.07 -22.43 7.35
N ARG A 269 -7.53 -21.17 7.34
CA ARG A 269 -6.65 -20.00 7.18
C ARG A 269 -5.60 -19.95 8.30
N ALA A 270 -5.99 -20.20 9.55
CA ALA A 270 -5.07 -20.25 10.68
C ALA A 270 -3.99 -21.33 10.48
N GLY A 271 -4.37 -22.51 10.02
CA GLY A 271 -3.44 -23.61 9.70
C GLY A 271 -2.48 -23.25 8.56
N VAL A 272 -2.97 -22.61 7.51
CA VAL A 272 -2.14 -22.14 6.39
C VAL A 272 -1.15 -21.05 6.87
N MET A 273 -1.60 -20.06 7.63
CA MET A 273 -0.72 -19.02 8.20
C MET A 273 0.38 -19.63 9.06
N LEU A 274 0.04 -20.59 9.94
CA LEU A 274 1.00 -21.27 10.79
C LEU A 274 2.05 -22.05 9.98
N SER A 275 1.60 -22.81 8.99
CA SER A 275 2.48 -23.60 8.12
C SER A 275 3.42 -22.71 7.33
N PHE A 276 2.90 -21.63 6.77
CA PHE A 276 3.66 -20.61 6.04
C PHE A 276 4.73 -19.98 6.94
N LEU A 277 4.34 -19.46 8.11
CA LEU A 277 5.24 -18.76 9.02
C LEU A 277 6.40 -19.63 9.49
N LYS A 278 6.17 -20.92 9.73
CA LYS A 278 7.23 -21.89 10.12
C LYS A 278 8.33 -22.07 9.07
N THR A 279 8.08 -21.67 7.84
CA THR A 279 9.05 -21.78 6.72
C THR A 279 9.66 -20.45 6.31
N VAL A 280 9.27 -19.33 6.94
CA VAL A 280 9.83 -18.01 6.67
C VAL A 280 11.25 -17.91 7.26
N PRO A 281 12.25 -17.45 6.48
CA PRO A 281 13.61 -17.25 6.98
C PRO A 281 13.66 -16.27 8.18
N PRO A 282 14.47 -16.55 9.22
CA PRO A 282 14.62 -15.68 10.39
C PRO A 282 14.98 -14.22 10.03
N SER A 283 15.86 -14.03 9.05
CA SER A 283 16.23 -12.69 8.57
C SER A 283 15.04 -11.88 8.02
N LEU A 284 14.05 -12.55 7.42
CA LEU A 284 12.84 -11.89 6.94
C LEU A 284 11.86 -11.58 8.09
N ILE A 285 11.81 -12.43 9.12
CA ILE A 285 11.04 -12.17 10.34
C ILE A 285 11.57 -10.91 11.03
N GLU A 286 12.89 -10.78 11.17
CA GLU A 286 13.55 -9.60 11.72
C GLU A 286 13.31 -8.36 10.86
N TYR A 287 13.51 -8.46 9.54
CA TYR A 287 13.25 -7.38 8.60
C TYR A 287 11.81 -6.85 8.69
N LYS A 288 10.84 -7.75 8.86
CA LYS A 288 9.43 -7.39 9.02
C LYS A 288 9.07 -6.92 10.45
N VAL A 289 10.05 -6.80 11.35
CA VAL A 289 9.87 -6.36 12.76
C VAL A 289 8.87 -7.28 13.50
N MET A 290 8.92 -8.57 13.21
CA MET A 290 8.10 -9.59 13.85
C MET A 290 8.87 -10.36 14.93
N ASP A 291 10.19 -10.22 14.97
CA ASP A 291 11.10 -10.91 15.88
C ASP A 291 10.69 -10.82 17.35
N LEU A 292 10.15 -9.70 17.78
CA LEU A 292 9.76 -9.45 19.18
C LEU A 292 8.52 -10.24 19.64
N PHE A 293 7.65 -10.66 18.72
CA PHE A 293 6.40 -11.36 19.07
C PHE A 293 6.17 -12.64 18.28
N TYR A 294 7.15 -13.08 17.49
CA TYR A 294 7.00 -14.24 16.60
C TYR A 294 6.62 -15.52 17.33
N ASP A 295 7.29 -15.85 18.43
CA ASP A 295 7.01 -17.08 19.20
C ASP A 295 5.58 -17.06 19.76
N LYS A 296 5.12 -15.91 20.25
CA LYS A 296 3.75 -15.74 20.75
C LYS A 296 2.71 -15.83 19.63
N LEU A 297 3.03 -15.32 18.44
CA LEU A 297 2.19 -15.47 17.24
C LEU A 297 2.05 -16.96 16.85
N ILE A 298 3.16 -17.71 16.82
CA ILE A 298 3.16 -19.14 16.50
C ILE A 298 2.39 -19.93 17.55
N GLU A 299 2.58 -19.63 18.84
CA GLU A 299 1.84 -20.27 19.94
C GLU A 299 0.33 -20.01 19.81
N TYR A 300 -0.07 -18.76 19.56
CA TYR A 300 -1.48 -18.38 19.38
C TYR A 300 -2.12 -19.11 18.21
N LEU A 301 -1.47 -19.09 17.03
CA LEU A 301 -1.97 -19.81 15.85
C LEU A 301 -2.06 -21.33 16.10
N THR A 302 -1.09 -21.91 16.82
CA THR A 302 -1.12 -23.34 17.15
C THR A 302 -2.32 -23.70 18.04
N LYS A 303 -2.64 -22.87 19.04
CA LYS A 303 -3.83 -23.05 19.89
C LYS A 303 -5.14 -22.85 19.13
N SER A 304 -5.17 -21.97 18.15
CA SER A 304 -6.38 -21.63 17.39
C SER A 304 -6.81 -22.75 16.42
N ILE A 305 -5.94 -23.67 16.05
CA ILE A 305 -6.25 -24.78 15.15
C ILE A 305 -6.64 -26.08 15.90
N ASN A 306 -6.30 -26.18 17.18
CA ASN A 306 -6.68 -27.29 18.05
C ASN A 306 -8.07 -27.08 18.68
#